data_9d6b12fa531510e50809f7376506a0fc
#
_entry.id   9d6b12fa531510e50809f7376506a0fc
#
_cell.length_a   1.000
_cell.length_b   1.000
_cell.length_c   1.000
_cell.angle_alpha   90.00
_cell.angle_beta   90.00
_cell.angle_gamma   90.00
#
_symmetry.space_group_name_H-M   'P 1'
#
loop_
_entity.id
_entity.type
_entity.pdbx_description
1 polymer ?
#
loop_
_entity_poly.entity_id
_entity_poly.type
_entity_poly.pdbx_seq_one_letter_code
_entity_poly.pdbx_strand_id
1 'polypeptide(L)'
;MIHYMLSQVNIASIAFRLFLSIILCGAIGMERGLRNRPAGFMTYLLVGCGSALIMITNQYIATIYTNVDPTRMASQVVSGIGFLGAGTIITTSKNEIRGXAGLWAAAAVGLAVGIGFYGGAIIGSIFIIFSLMYLKKIDLYIKTHAKTMEIYLEYNEEFSMQNLSLYTEQSQYEIFDMEAGKIKTLNGEFGTLTFDVNFHHKVNHIKIIEEIRQLPGILYVREVA
;
A
#
# COMPACT_ATOMS: atom_id res chain seq x y z
N MET A 1 33.49 -17.86 -14.35
CA MET A 1 34.36 -17.46 -13.21
C MET A 1 33.64 -16.43 -12.32
N ILE A 2 33.15 -15.31 -12.80
CA ILE A 2 32.45 -14.28 -12.01
C ILE A 2 31.21 -14.85 -11.30
N HIS A 3 30.38 -15.63 -12.00
CA HIS A 3 29.19 -16.26 -11.43
C HIS A 3 29.54 -17.18 -10.25
N TYR A 4 30.60 -17.97 -10.38
CA TYR A 4 31.07 -18.86 -9.31
C TYR A 4 31.58 -18.06 -8.09
N MET A 5 32.33 -16.97 -8.32
CA MET A 5 32.82 -16.11 -7.23
C MET A 5 31.68 -15.45 -6.46
N LEU A 6 30.62 -15.03 -7.16
CA LEU A 6 29.45 -14.38 -6.55
C LEU A 6 28.50 -15.38 -5.88
N SER A 7 28.57 -16.68 -6.20
CA SER A 7 27.74 -17.71 -5.55
C SER A 7 28.33 -18.14 -4.20
N GLN A 8 29.62 -17.98 -3.99
CA GLN A 8 30.30 -18.30 -2.72
C GLN A 8 30.10 -17.18 -1.69
N VAL A 9 30.04 -17.54 -0.41
CA VAL A 9 29.95 -16.56 0.69
C VAL A 9 31.36 -16.04 0.99
N ASN A 10 31.73 -14.97 0.32
CA ASN A 10 32.99 -14.26 0.54
C ASN A 10 32.71 -12.75 0.67
N ILE A 11 33.67 -11.98 1.17
CA ILE A 11 33.50 -10.55 1.48
C ILE A 11 32.98 -9.77 0.26
N ALA A 12 33.53 -10.03 -0.94
CA ALA A 12 33.14 -9.35 -2.16
C ALA A 12 31.68 -9.67 -2.55
N SER A 13 31.27 -10.95 -2.45
CA SER A 13 29.91 -11.36 -2.75
C SER A 13 28.90 -10.82 -1.73
N ILE A 14 29.29 -10.80 -0.45
CA ILE A 14 28.44 -10.22 0.62
C ILE A 14 28.20 -8.73 0.33
N ALA A 15 29.28 -7.97 0.08
CA ALA A 15 29.17 -6.53 -0.22
C ALA A 15 28.31 -6.29 -1.46
N PHE A 16 28.51 -7.06 -2.53
CA PHE A 16 27.73 -6.95 -3.78
C PHE A 16 26.24 -7.24 -3.53
N ARG A 17 25.92 -8.31 -2.80
CA ARG A 17 24.52 -8.69 -2.50
C ARG A 17 23.82 -7.62 -1.67
N LEU A 18 24.45 -7.11 -0.62
CA LEU A 18 23.88 -6.06 0.20
C LEU A 18 23.66 -4.78 -0.62
N PHE A 19 24.65 -4.39 -1.43
CA PHE A 19 24.58 -3.23 -2.31
C PHE A 19 23.43 -3.37 -3.34
N LEU A 20 23.33 -4.53 -3.98
CA LEU A 20 22.26 -4.82 -4.96
C LEU A 20 20.87 -4.79 -4.28
N SER A 21 20.77 -5.35 -3.07
CA SER A 21 19.52 -5.32 -2.29
C SER A 21 19.11 -3.87 -1.97
N ILE A 22 20.07 -3.03 -1.59
CA ILE A 22 19.85 -1.59 -1.34
C ILE A 22 19.29 -0.91 -2.60
N ILE A 23 19.88 -1.18 -3.76
CA ILE A 23 19.43 -0.58 -5.03
C ILE A 23 18.01 -1.03 -5.38
N LEU A 24 17.76 -2.35 -5.39
CA LEU A 24 16.47 -2.89 -5.82
C LEU A 24 15.33 -2.51 -4.85
N CYS A 25 15.54 -2.69 -3.56
CA CYS A 25 14.53 -2.37 -2.55
C CYS A 25 14.38 -0.86 -2.36
N GLY A 26 15.48 -0.11 -2.53
CA GLY A 26 15.46 1.35 -2.55
C GLY A 26 14.62 1.89 -3.71
N ALA A 27 14.76 1.31 -4.91
CA ALA A 27 13.97 1.70 -6.08
C ALA A 27 12.46 1.46 -5.84
N ILE A 28 12.10 0.32 -5.24
CA ILE A 28 10.71 0.02 -4.85
C ILE A 28 10.23 1.05 -3.81
N GLY A 29 11.03 1.30 -2.78
CA GLY A 29 10.70 2.23 -1.69
C GLY A 29 10.63 3.69 -2.14
N MET A 30 11.40 4.08 -3.14
CA MET A 30 11.38 5.45 -3.70
C MET A 30 10.01 5.74 -4.32
N GLU A 31 9.44 4.82 -5.09
CA GLU A 31 8.10 4.94 -5.65
C GLU A 31 7.06 5.17 -4.53
N ARG A 32 7.20 4.45 -3.40
CA ARG A 32 6.30 4.57 -2.26
C ARG A 32 6.48 5.90 -1.53
N GLY A 33 7.72 6.33 -1.33
CA GLY A 33 8.04 7.60 -0.68
C GLY A 33 7.53 8.82 -1.44
N LEU A 34 7.67 8.82 -2.77
CA LEU A 34 7.15 9.88 -3.63
C LEU A 34 5.63 10.05 -3.55
N ARG A 35 4.92 9.04 -3.05
CA ARG A 35 3.45 9.05 -2.91
C ARG A 35 2.98 9.26 -1.47
N ASN A 36 3.87 9.71 -0.57
CA ASN A 36 3.57 9.98 0.84
C ASN A 36 2.88 8.80 1.56
N ARG A 37 3.34 7.56 1.26
CA ARG A 37 2.83 6.37 1.94
C ARG A 37 3.53 6.19 3.30
N PRO A 38 2.87 5.60 4.31
CA PRO A 38 3.45 5.47 5.67
C PRO A 38 4.79 4.77 5.71
N ALA A 39 5.00 3.72 4.88
CA ALA A 39 6.28 3.04 4.70
C ALA A 39 6.89 3.51 3.38
N GLY A 40 7.96 4.29 3.47
CA GLY A 40 8.65 4.88 2.31
C GLY A 40 10.04 4.29 2.06
N PHE A 41 10.87 5.08 1.40
CA PHE A 41 12.20 4.70 0.90
C PHE A 41 13.05 3.96 1.93
N MET A 42 13.25 4.56 3.10
CA MET A 42 14.15 4.02 4.13
C MET A 42 13.65 2.67 4.67
N THR A 43 12.35 2.53 4.88
CA THR A 43 11.75 1.29 5.41
C THR A 43 11.96 0.12 4.45
N TYR A 44 11.69 0.34 3.16
CA TYR A 44 11.87 -0.68 2.12
C TYR A 44 13.32 -1.11 1.97
N LEU A 45 14.23 -0.12 1.98
CA LEU A 45 15.67 -0.34 1.90
C LEU A 45 16.16 -1.21 3.06
N LEU A 46 15.76 -0.87 4.30
CA LEU A 46 16.18 -1.59 5.50
C LEU A 46 15.58 -3.00 5.55
N VAL A 47 14.33 -3.18 5.16
CA VAL A 47 13.68 -4.49 5.11
C VAL A 47 14.39 -5.39 4.09
N GLY A 48 14.68 -4.86 2.89
CA GLY A 48 15.37 -5.63 1.86
C GLY A 48 16.79 -6.00 2.26
N CYS A 49 17.56 -5.02 2.77
CA CYS A 49 18.94 -5.22 3.21
C CYS A 49 19.00 -6.22 4.37
N GLY A 50 18.09 -6.07 5.35
CA GLY A 50 18.00 -7.02 6.49
C GLY A 50 17.66 -8.43 6.05
N SER A 51 16.70 -8.57 5.13
CA SER A 51 16.33 -9.88 4.57
C SER A 51 17.50 -10.53 3.81
N ALA A 52 18.23 -9.73 3.02
CA ALA A 52 19.42 -10.21 2.31
C ALA A 52 20.50 -10.67 3.29
N LEU A 53 20.76 -9.91 4.35
CA LEU A 53 21.74 -10.27 5.37
C LEU A 53 21.36 -11.57 6.10
N ILE A 54 20.08 -11.73 6.45
CA ILE A 54 19.58 -12.95 7.09
C ILE A 54 19.82 -14.17 6.17
N MET A 55 19.53 -14.02 4.87
CA MET A 55 19.74 -15.12 3.90
C MET A 55 21.22 -15.43 3.69
N ILE A 56 22.08 -14.42 3.65
CA ILE A 56 23.54 -14.58 3.58
C ILE A 56 24.04 -15.33 4.84
N THR A 57 23.55 -14.94 6.02
CA THR A 57 23.87 -15.60 7.30
C THR A 57 23.45 -17.07 7.28
N ASN A 58 22.24 -17.35 6.78
CA ASN A 58 21.74 -18.72 6.65
C ASN A 58 22.67 -19.56 5.74
N GLN A 59 23.11 -18.99 4.63
CA GLN A 59 24.05 -19.63 3.70
C GLN A 59 25.42 -19.87 4.37
N TYR A 60 25.91 -18.90 5.13
CA TYR A 60 27.16 -19.01 5.88
C TYR A 60 27.07 -20.12 6.93
N ILE A 61 25.98 -20.22 7.68
CA ILE A 61 25.78 -21.30 8.66
C ILE A 61 25.84 -22.66 7.98
N ALA A 62 25.28 -22.80 6.77
CA ALA A 62 25.32 -24.05 6.01
C ALA A 62 26.74 -24.43 5.53
N THR A 63 27.70 -23.52 5.54
CA THR A 63 29.11 -23.85 5.25
C THR A 63 29.83 -24.40 6.48
N ILE A 64 29.33 -24.15 7.69
CA ILE A 64 29.99 -24.53 8.95
C ILE A 64 29.36 -25.83 9.50
N TYR A 65 28.06 -25.97 9.41
CA TYR A 65 27.28 -27.04 9.99
C TYR A 65 26.67 -27.95 8.92
N THR A 66 26.69 -29.25 9.13
CA THR A 66 26.00 -30.23 8.29
C THR A 66 24.53 -30.35 8.74
N ASN A 67 23.67 -30.78 7.84
CA ASN A 67 22.23 -31.01 8.08
C ASN A 67 21.46 -29.73 8.52
N VAL A 68 21.82 -28.61 7.95
CA VAL A 68 21.10 -27.32 8.17
C VAL A 68 20.02 -27.17 7.11
N ASP A 69 18.83 -26.82 7.56
CA ASP A 69 17.73 -26.48 6.65
C ASP A 69 18.01 -25.12 5.97
N PRO A 70 18.22 -25.10 4.64
CA PRO A 70 18.56 -23.86 3.94
C PRO A 70 17.39 -22.86 3.83
N THR A 71 16.19 -23.24 4.25
CA THR A 71 14.98 -22.39 4.15
C THR A 71 14.53 -21.84 5.50
N ARG A 72 15.10 -22.32 6.59
CA ARG A 72 14.61 -22.04 7.94
C ARG A 72 14.59 -20.55 8.30
N MET A 73 15.70 -19.86 8.06
CA MET A 73 15.77 -18.42 8.37
C MET A 73 14.91 -17.57 7.42
N ALA A 74 14.85 -17.97 6.14
CA ALA A 74 14.00 -17.31 5.16
C ALA A 74 12.52 -17.41 5.54
N SER A 75 12.06 -18.59 5.99
CA SER A 75 10.66 -18.77 6.41
C SER A 75 10.31 -17.89 7.61
N GLN A 76 11.25 -17.65 8.53
CA GLN A 76 11.03 -16.74 9.65
C GLN A 76 10.93 -15.26 9.20
N VAL A 77 11.68 -14.86 8.19
CA VAL A 77 11.56 -13.51 7.60
C VAL A 77 10.15 -13.34 6.99
N VAL A 78 9.71 -14.31 6.18
CA VAL A 78 8.40 -14.28 5.52
C VAL A 78 7.27 -14.18 6.56
N SER A 79 7.36 -14.94 7.64
CA SER A 79 6.40 -14.89 8.75
C SER A 79 6.48 -13.56 9.51
N GLY A 80 7.70 -13.13 9.86
CA GLY A 80 7.95 -11.91 10.65
C GLY A 80 7.51 -10.62 9.98
N ILE A 81 7.60 -10.53 8.66
CA ILE A 81 7.15 -9.35 7.89
C ILE A 81 5.64 -9.13 8.06
N GLY A 82 4.86 -10.18 8.31
CA GLY A 82 3.43 -10.05 8.60
C GLY A 82 3.15 -9.13 9.78
N PHE A 83 3.98 -9.21 10.83
CA PHE A 83 3.87 -8.34 12.02
C PHE A 83 4.13 -6.85 11.67
N LEU A 84 5.15 -6.57 10.85
CA LEU A 84 5.43 -5.20 10.38
C LEU A 84 4.28 -4.68 9.51
N GLY A 85 3.72 -5.54 8.66
CA GLY A 85 2.55 -5.20 7.84
C GLY A 85 1.33 -4.84 8.71
N ALA A 86 1.03 -5.66 9.70
CA ALA A 86 -0.07 -5.41 10.65
C ALA A 86 0.14 -4.09 11.41
N GLY A 87 1.39 -3.81 11.82
CA GLY A 87 1.75 -2.55 12.49
C GLY A 87 1.42 -1.31 11.64
N THR A 88 1.67 -1.37 10.34
CA THR A 88 1.35 -0.24 9.44
C THR A 88 -0.14 -0.04 9.24
N ILE A 89 -0.94 -1.12 9.32
CA ILE A 89 -2.41 -1.04 9.20
C ILE A 89 -3.00 -0.37 10.44
N ILE A 90 -2.56 -0.75 11.64
CA ILE A 90 -3.08 -0.24 12.92
C ILE A 90 -2.81 1.26 13.08
N THR A 91 -1.65 1.74 12.63
CA THR A 91 -1.25 3.14 12.79
C THR A 91 -1.85 4.09 11.76
N THR A 92 -2.49 3.57 10.72
CA THR A 92 -3.02 4.38 9.61
C THR A 92 -4.52 4.10 9.48
N SER A 93 -5.35 5.10 9.74
CA SER A 93 -6.81 4.95 9.58
C SER A 93 -7.18 4.69 8.12
N LYS A 94 -8.07 3.75 7.94
CA LYS A 94 -8.77 3.35 6.67
C LYS A 94 -7.94 3.39 5.37
N ASN A 95 -7.77 2.25 4.75
CA ASN A 95 -7.35 2.00 3.36
C ASN A 95 -5.87 1.76 3.05
N GLU A 96 -5.03 1.27 3.99
CA GLU A 96 -3.63 1.01 3.62
C GLU A 96 -3.13 -0.45 3.81
N ILE A 97 -3.99 -1.41 3.56
CA ILE A 97 -3.62 -2.83 3.43
C ILE A 97 -2.51 -3.00 2.36
N ARG A 98 -2.43 -2.11 1.40
CA ARG A 98 -1.43 -2.10 0.32
C ARG A 98 -0.01 -1.82 0.81
N GLY A 99 0.16 -1.22 1.95
CA GLY A 99 1.48 -1.02 2.59
C GLY A 99 2.17 -2.35 2.95
N UNK A 100 1.56 -3.08 3.36
CA UNK A 100 2.02 -4.28 3.77
C UNK A 100 2.50 -5.15 2.70
N ALA A 101 1.76 -5.27 1.79
CA ALA A 101 2.14 -6.07 0.63
C ALA A 101 3.48 -5.65 0.03
N GLY A 102 3.73 -4.35 -0.01
CA GLY A 102 4.99 -3.82 -0.54
C GLY A 102 6.21 -4.19 0.31
N LEU A 103 6.08 -4.15 1.62
CA LEU A 103 7.17 -4.56 2.53
C LEU A 103 7.47 -6.06 2.37
N TRP A 104 6.43 -6.88 2.23
CA TRP A 104 6.57 -8.31 1.96
C TRP A 104 7.33 -8.54 0.63
N ALA A 105 6.99 -7.80 -0.40
CA ALA A 105 7.67 -7.87 -1.70
C ALA A 105 9.14 -7.46 -1.59
N ALA A 106 9.46 -6.40 -0.84
CA ALA A 106 10.85 -5.98 -0.59
C ALA A 106 11.65 -7.04 0.16
N ALA A 107 11.05 -7.67 1.18
CA ALA A 107 11.70 -8.77 1.91
C ALA A 107 11.99 -9.95 0.97
N ALA A 108 11.05 -10.31 0.10
CA ALA A 108 11.24 -11.40 -0.88
C ALA A 108 12.39 -11.08 -1.85
N VAL A 109 12.48 -9.83 -2.34
CA VAL A 109 13.61 -9.38 -3.19
C VAL A 109 14.92 -9.48 -2.41
N GLY A 110 14.93 -9.04 -1.15
CA GLY A 110 16.12 -9.14 -0.28
C GLY A 110 16.59 -10.59 -0.12
N LEU A 111 15.66 -11.50 0.20
CA LEU A 111 15.97 -12.95 0.32
C LEU A 111 16.53 -13.51 -0.99
N ALA A 112 15.94 -13.14 -2.14
CA ALA A 112 16.39 -13.61 -3.45
C ALA A 112 17.81 -13.12 -3.77
N VAL A 113 18.12 -11.86 -3.48
CA VAL A 113 19.47 -11.29 -3.62
C VAL A 113 20.44 -12.01 -2.64
N GLY A 114 19.98 -12.20 -1.40
CA GLY A 114 20.78 -12.81 -0.32
C GLY A 114 21.24 -14.23 -0.64
N ILE A 115 20.38 -15.04 -1.29
CA ILE A 115 20.76 -16.40 -1.72
C ILE A 115 21.61 -16.40 -3.01
N GLY A 116 21.70 -15.26 -3.72
CA GLY A 116 22.42 -15.18 -5.00
C GLY A 116 21.53 -15.39 -6.23
N PHE A 117 20.20 -15.38 -6.08
CA PHE A 117 19.24 -15.50 -7.20
C PHE A 117 19.03 -14.15 -7.85
N TYR A 118 20.09 -13.57 -8.42
CA TYR A 118 20.11 -12.20 -8.93
C TYR A 118 19.11 -11.98 -10.07
N GLY A 119 19.06 -12.92 -11.02
CA GLY A 119 18.13 -12.83 -12.15
C GLY A 119 16.68 -12.72 -11.68
N GLY A 120 16.27 -13.60 -10.76
CA GLY A 120 14.94 -13.59 -10.18
C GLY A 120 14.66 -12.29 -9.41
N ALA A 121 15.63 -11.81 -8.63
CA ALA A 121 15.50 -10.57 -7.85
C ALA A 121 15.30 -9.35 -8.77
N ILE A 122 16.08 -9.24 -9.85
CA ILE A 122 16.00 -8.12 -10.81
C ILE A 122 14.66 -8.16 -11.54
N ILE A 123 14.31 -9.31 -12.13
CA ILE A 123 13.05 -9.48 -12.86
C ILE A 123 11.86 -9.22 -11.93
N GLY A 124 11.89 -9.80 -10.73
CA GLY A 124 10.85 -9.60 -9.72
C GLY A 124 10.69 -8.13 -9.33
N SER A 125 11.80 -7.42 -9.12
CA SER A 125 11.78 -5.99 -8.78
C SER A 125 11.17 -5.15 -9.91
N ILE A 126 11.50 -5.46 -11.16
CA ILE A 126 10.93 -4.78 -12.34
C ILE A 126 9.40 -4.98 -12.36
N PHE A 127 8.93 -6.21 -12.19
CA PHE A 127 7.49 -6.50 -12.17
C PHE A 127 6.78 -5.84 -10.98
N ILE A 128 7.42 -5.80 -9.80
CA ILE A 128 6.88 -5.13 -8.61
C ILE A 128 6.73 -3.62 -8.89
N ILE A 129 7.78 -2.97 -9.39
CA ILE A 129 7.76 -1.52 -9.71
C ILE A 129 6.70 -1.25 -10.79
N PHE A 130 6.68 -2.06 -11.85
CA PHE A 130 5.67 -1.95 -12.91
C PHE A 130 4.25 -2.04 -12.32
N SER A 131 4.01 -3.03 -11.45
CA SER A 131 2.72 -3.22 -10.79
C SER A 131 2.32 -1.99 -9.96
N LEU A 132 3.26 -1.45 -9.15
CA LEU A 132 3.01 -0.29 -8.29
C LEU A 132 2.71 0.98 -9.11
N MET A 133 3.34 1.14 -10.26
CA MET A 133 3.19 2.34 -11.11
C MET A 133 1.96 2.27 -12.01
N TYR A 134 1.75 1.16 -12.69
CA TYR A 134 0.78 1.03 -13.80
C TYR A 134 -0.57 0.45 -13.36
N LEU A 135 -0.57 -0.58 -12.52
CA LEU A 135 -1.85 -1.20 -12.10
C LEU A 135 -2.69 -0.23 -11.26
N LYS A 136 -2.07 0.77 -10.63
CA LYS A 136 -2.80 1.83 -9.93
C LYS A 136 -3.70 2.63 -10.87
N LYS A 137 -3.28 2.88 -12.11
CA LYS A 137 -4.12 3.59 -13.09
C LYS A 137 -5.36 2.77 -13.44
N ILE A 138 -5.18 1.45 -13.57
CA ILE A 138 -6.29 0.52 -13.83
C ILE A 138 -7.24 0.47 -12.63
N ASP A 139 -6.69 0.37 -11.41
CA ASP A 139 -7.49 0.38 -10.17
C ASP A 139 -8.32 1.66 -10.05
N LEU A 140 -7.71 2.82 -10.33
CA LEU A 140 -8.42 4.10 -10.31
C LEU A 140 -9.53 4.13 -11.37
N TYR A 141 -9.24 3.66 -12.58
CA TYR A 141 -10.25 3.59 -13.65
C TYR A 141 -11.43 2.69 -13.25
N ILE A 142 -11.14 1.51 -12.65
CA ILE A 142 -12.18 0.59 -12.17
C ILE A 142 -13.02 1.27 -11.07
N LYS A 143 -12.36 1.91 -10.10
CA LYS A 143 -13.04 2.60 -8.98
C LYS A 143 -13.95 3.72 -9.48
N THR A 144 -13.44 4.60 -10.36
CA THR A 144 -14.23 5.74 -10.85
C THR A 144 -15.42 5.32 -11.72
N HIS A 145 -15.51 4.05 -12.09
CA HIS A 145 -16.63 3.50 -12.85
C HIS A 145 -17.32 2.36 -12.08
N ALA A 146 -17.07 2.25 -10.79
CA ALA A 146 -17.73 1.25 -9.95
C ALA A 146 -19.20 1.63 -9.73
N LYS A 147 -20.00 0.66 -9.33
CA LYS A 147 -21.41 0.85 -8.97
C LYS A 147 -21.59 1.31 -7.53
N THR A 148 -20.50 1.37 -6.75
CA THR A 148 -20.53 1.81 -5.36
C THR A 148 -19.48 2.89 -5.16
N MET A 149 -19.78 3.84 -4.27
CA MET A 149 -18.93 4.97 -3.98
C MET A 149 -19.09 5.37 -2.53
N GLU A 150 -17.99 5.42 -1.80
CA GLU A 150 -17.99 5.94 -0.42
C GLU A 150 -17.79 7.45 -0.48
N ILE A 151 -18.69 8.21 0.11
CA ILE A 151 -18.68 9.67 0.10
C ILE A 151 -18.46 10.18 1.53
N TYR A 152 -17.49 11.09 1.66
CA TYR A 152 -17.25 11.86 2.88
C TYR A 152 -17.67 13.31 2.59
N LEU A 153 -18.49 13.88 3.48
CA LEU A 153 -18.85 15.31 3.40
C LEU A 153 -18.74 16.01 4.76
N GLU A 154 -18.47 17.29 4.71
CA GLU A 154 -18.51 18.20 5.86
C GLU A 154 -19.62 19.21 5.63
N TYR A 155 -20.38 19.49 6.69
CA TYR A 155 -21.56 20.34 6.57
C TYR A 155 -21.72 21.27 7.78
N ASN A 156 -22.40 22.39 7.53
CA ASN A 156 -22.77 23.37 8.54
C ASN A 156 -24.25 23.20 8.97
N GLU A 157 -24.74 24.12 9.78
CA GLU A 157 -26.11 24.10 10.32
C GLU A 157 -27.21 24.23 9.23
N GLU A 158 -26.87 24.69 8.04
CA GLU A 158 -27.84 24.82 6.93
C GLU A 158 -28.12 23.50 6.22
N PHE A 159 -27.28 22.48 6.49
CA PHE A 159 -27.44 21.17 5.85
C PHE A 159 -28.66 20.44 6.40
N SER A 160 -29.48 19.93 5.50
CA SER A 160 -30.63 19.11 5.86
C SER A 160 -30.47 17.70 5.27
N MET A 161 -30.59 16.70 6.12
CA MET A 161 -30.62 15.30 5.71
C MET A 161 -31.75 15.03 4.69
N GLN A 162 -32.84 15.79 4.77
CA GLN A 162 -33.96 15.69 3.82
C GLN A 162 -33.52 16.05 2.39
N ASN A 163 -32.67 17.06 2.23
CA ASN A 163 -32.18 17.46 0.91
C ASN A 163 -31.32 16.37 0.28
N LEU A 164 -30.48 15.71 1.09
CA LEU A 164 -29.67 14.59 0.64
C LEU A 164 -30.55 13.37 0.26
N SER A 165 -31.54 13.06 1.11
CA SER A 165 -32.50 11.97 0.86
C SER A 165 -33.30 12.22 -0.43
N LEU A 166 -33.80 13.45 -0.64
CA LEU A 166 -34.55 13.82 -1.85
C LEU A 166 -33.65 13.70 -3.10
N TYR A 167 -32.40 14.15 -3.01
CA TYR A 167 -31.45 14.05 -4.13
C TYR A 167 -31.22 12.58 -4.50
N THR A 168 -30.97 11.72 -3.52
CA THR A 168 -30.70 10.29 -3.79
C THR A 168 -31.95 9.56 -4.30
N GLU A 169 -33.12 9.91 -3.78
CA GLU A 169 -34.41 9.35 -4.22
C GLU A 169 -34.71 9.73 -5.67
N GLN A 170 -34.54 11.01 -6.02
CA GLN A 170 -34.76 11.50 -7.39
C GLN A 170 -33.77 10.86 -8.38
N SER A 171 -32.55 10.62 -7.93
CA SER A 171 -31.48 10.00 -8.75
C SER A 171 -31.52 8.48 -8.77
N GLN A 172 -32.42 7.86 -8.00
CA GLN A 172 -32.52 6.40 -7.84
C GLN A 172 -31.23 5.78 -7.30
N TYR A 173 -30.57 6.46 -6.34
CA TYR A 173 -29.38 5.99 -5.66
C TYR A 173 -29.76 5.45 -4.29
N GLU A 174 -29.10 4.36 -3.87
CA GLU A 174 -29.31 3.76 -2.55
C GLU A 174 -28.17 4.15 -1.63
N ILE A 175 -28.48 4.71 -0.46
CA ILE A 175 -27.49 5.01 0.58
C ILE A 175 -27.51 3.90 1.61
N PHE A 176 -26.31 3.49 2.06
CA PHE A 176 -26.14 2.52 3.15
C PHE A 176 -24.87 2.85 3.94
N ASP A 177 -24.70 2.23 5.08
CA ASP A 177 -23.54 2.36 5.98
C ASP A 177 -23.21 3.83 6.32
N MET A 178 -24.24 4.56 6.77
CA MET A 178 -24.11 5.98 7.09
C MET A 178 -23.50 6.16 8.50
N GLU A 179 -22.39 6.88 8.56
CA GLU A 179 -21.72 7.26 9.82
C GLU A 179 -21.67 8.77 9.96
N ALA A 180 -22.23 9.29 11.03
CA ALA A 180 -22.20 10.73 11.34
C ALA A 180 -21.15 10.99 12.44
N GLY A 181 -20.43 12.11 12.27
CA GLY A 181 -19.42 12.56 13.22
C GLY A 181 -19.38 14.06 13.34
N LYS A 182 -18.43 14.56 14.12
CA LYS A 182 -18.20 16.02 14.26
C LYS A 182 -16.70 16.28 14.28
N ILE A 183 -16.30 17.35 13.62
CA ILE A 183 -14.93 17.86 13.65
C ILE A 183 -14.94 19.26 14.27
N LYS A 184 -14.05 19.46 15.24
CA LYS A 184 -13.75 20.78 15.81
C LYS A 184 -12.53 21.36 15.12
N THR A 185 -12.70 22.55 14.57
CA THR A 185 -11.62 23.31 13.95
C THR A 185 -11.47 24.67 14.64
N LEU A 186 -10.44 25.40 14.31
CA LEU A 186 -10.23 26.76 14.83
C LEU A 186 -11.40 27.72 14.47
N ASN A 187 -12.13 27.41 13.40
CA ASN A 187 -13.22 28.24 12.88
C ASN A 187 -14.63 27.75 13.30
N GLY A 188 -14.70 26.73 14.17
CA GLY A 188 -15.99 26.22 14.65
C GLY A 188 -16.10 24.71 14.66
N GLU A 189 -17.30 24.24 14.96
CA GLU A 189 -17.65 22.81 14.95
C GLU A 189 -18.51 22.53 13.73
N PHE A 190 -18.09 21.54 12.92
CA PHE A 190 -18.78 21.13 11.69
C PHE A 190 -19.22 19.68 11.81
N GLY A 191 -20.38 19.35 11.26
CA GLY A 191 -20.81 17.96 11.12
C GLY A 191 -20.05 17.28 10.01
N THR A 192 -19.79 15.99 10.17
CA THR A 192 -19.26 15.14 9.12
C THR A 192 -20.19 13.96 8.87
N LEU A 193 -20.28 13.53 7.62
CA LEU A 193 -21.09 12.39 7.24
C LEU A 193 -20.26 11.54 6.26
N THR A 194 -20.16 10.25 6.54
CA THR A 194 -19.60 9.26 5.62
C THR A 194 -20.69 8.26 5.30
N PHE A 195 -20.88 7.96 4.03
CA PHE A 195 -21.90 7.02 3.61
C PHE A 195 -21.53 6.38 2.27
N ASP A 196 -22.02 5.18 2.06
CA ASP A 196 -21.87 4.46 0.80
C ASP A 196 -23.10 4.69 -0.09
N VAL A 197 -22.85 4.93 -1.37
CA VAL A 197 -23.90 5.05 -2.38
C VAL A 197 -23.77 3.90 -3.37
N ASN A 198 -24.89 3.23 -3.66
CA ASN A 198 -24.97 2.19 -4.70
C ASN A 198 -25.75 2.76 -5.90
N PHE A 199 -25.13 2.63 -7.06
CA PHE A 199 -25.71 3.05 -8.34
C PHE A 199 -26.20 1.82 -9.11
N HIS A 200 -27.41 1.83 -9.61
CA HIS A 200 -27.94 0.72 -10.39
C HIS A 200 -27.21 0.54 -11.73
N HIS A 201 -26.51 1.59 -12.20
CA HIS A 201 -25.76 1.59 -13.45
C HIS A 201 -24.43 2.34 -13.26
N LYS A 202 -23.53 2.22 -14.22
CA LYS A 202 -22.25 2.92 -14.18
C LYS A 202 -22.48 4.44 -14.27
N VAL A 203 -21.90 5.17 -13.33
CA VAL A 203 -22.01 6.64 -13.27
C VAL A 203 -20.61 7.26 -13.23
N ASN A 204 -20.55 8.55 -13.56
CA ASN A 204 -19.32 9.32 -13.41
C ASN A 204 -19.28 9.90 -12.00
N HIS A 205 -18.42 9.36 -11.15
CA HIS A 205 -18.25 9.75 -9.75
C HIS A 205 -17.97 11.24 -9.59
N ILE A 206 -17.19 11.84 -10.52
CA ILE A 206 -16.86 13.27 -10.48
C ILE A 206 -18.14 14.11 -10.57
N LYS A 207 -19.04 13.74 -11.47
CA LYS A 207 -20.32 14.44 -11.65
C LYS A 207 -21.18 14.38 -10.37
N ILE A 208 -21.25 13.20 -9.75
CA ILE A 208 -22.00 13.02 -8.49
C ILE A 208 -21.43 13.92 -7.37
N ILE A 209 -20.12 13.96 -7.23
CA ILE A 209 -19.46 14.84 -6.24
C ILE A 209 -19.81 16.32 -6.50
N GLU A 210 -19.82 16.75 -7.77
CA GLU A 210 -20.17 18.12 -8.14
C GLU A 210 -21.62 18.44 -7.83
N GLU A 211 -22.54 17.51 -8.09
CA GLU A 211 -23.97 17.68 -7.79
C GLU A 211 -24.21 17.75 -6.27
N ILE A 212 -23.61 16.86 -5.50
CA ILE A 212 -23.73 16.85 -4.02
C ILE A 212 -23.14 18.15 -3.44
N ARG A 213 -22.02 18.64 -3.99
CA ARG A 213 -21.39 19.90 -3.54
C ARG A 213 -22.31 21.11 -3.65
N GLN A 214 -23.29 21.06 -4.56
CA GLN A 214 -24.24 22.17 -4.75
C GLN A 214 -25.41 22.15 -3.76
N LEU A 215 -25.56 21.10 -2.94
CA LEU A 215 -26.60 21.03 -1.93
C LEU A 215 -26.34 22.06 -0.83
N PRO A 216 -27.41 22.71 -0.31
CA PRO A 216 -27.26 23.74 0.74
C PRO A 216 -26.58 23.17 1.99
N GLY A 217 -25.65 23.94 2.55
CA GLY A 217 -24.98 23.63 3.79
C GLY A 217 -23.79 22.69 3.66
N ILE A 218 -23.42 22.22 2.48
CA ILE A 218 -22.23 21.40 2.26
C ILE A 218 -21.00 22.29 2.12
N LEU A 219 -20.01 22.08 2.99
CA LEU A 219 -18.75 22.83 2.99
C LEU A 219 -17.68 22.13 2.19
N TYR A 220 -17.67 20.79 2.25
CA TYR A 220 -16.66 19.97 1.59
C TYR A 220 -17.23 18.61 1.26
N VAL A 221 -16.91 18.07 0.10
CA VAL A 221 -17.31 16.71 -0.31
C VAL A 221 -16.18 16.06 -1.11
N ARG A 222 -15.95 14.79 -0.84
CA ARG A 222 -14.98 13.99 -1.61
C ARG A 222 -15.37 12.50 -1.60
N GLU A 223 -14.92 11.81 -2.62
CA GLU A 223 -14.92 10.35 -2.62
C GLU A 223 -13.80 9.82 -1.69
N VAL A 224 -14.13 8.86 -0.85
CA VAL A 224 -13.15 8.13 -0.02
C VAL A 224 -12.54 7.04 -0.90
N ALA A 225 -11.22 7.08 -1.16
CA ALA A 225 -10.54 6.20 -2.13
C ALA A 225 -9.95 4.95 -1.46
#